data_58215a13258a8039b1f2c7754dbcbb80
#
_entry.id   58215a13258a8039b1f2c7754dbcbb80
#
_cell.length_a   1.000
_cell.length_b   1.000
_cell.length_c   1.000
_cell.angle_alpha   90.00
_cell.angle_beta   90.00
_cell.angle_gamma   90.00
#
_symmetry.space_group_name_H-M   'P 1'
#
loop_
_entity.id
_entity.type
_entity.pdbx_description
1 polymer ?
#
loop_
_entity_poly.entity_id
_entity_poly.type
_entity_poly.pdbx_seq_one_letter_code
_entity_poly.pdbx_strand_id
1 'polypeptide(L)'
;MSNHITPIVYIYQLDTSYASDFLDYILIDRDSSARTRNNYKVWLASFCNWLIEKGYLIQNPVERIKIIAEGDKKRSAFSPDDLQKFRLYLQQENPYFLLLCTFAYYTFIRPIEITQIKLKDISIAEQKVFVPSSISKNRRDGMVGLNDAVIKMMIDLDIFSADDDCYLFGAGFKPSRTPVTTKVYRNYFNKVRETLKFPDSYQFYSLKDTGIRDLANAAGIVVARDQARHADVSTTNKYLKGDALTVHEETKHFKGAL
;
A
#
# COMPACT_ATOMS: atom_id res chain seq x y z
N MET A 1 11.15 33.55 9.37
CA MET A 1 12.24 33.85 8.42
C MET A 1 12.40 32.60 7.56
N SER A 2 12.14 32.71 6.26
CA SER A 2 12.32 31.60 5.33
C SER A 2 13.81 31.38 5.17
N ASN A 3 14.32 30.25 5.68
CA ASN A 3 15.71 29.86 5.48
C ASN A 3 15.85 29.38 4.02
N HIS A 4 16.19 30.31 3.12
CA HIS A 4 16.59 29.92 1.78
C HIS A 4 17.92 29.17 1.86
N ILE A 5 17.88 27.86 1.60
CA ILE A 5 19.11 27.08 1.46
C ILE A 5 19.86 27.63 0.25
N THR A 6 21.04 28.15 0.48
CA THR A 6 21.91 28.60 -0.61
C THR A 6 22.38 27.38 -1.41
N PRO A 7 22.18 27.37 -2.73
CA PRO A 7 22.67 26.25 -3.54
C PRO A 7 24.18 26.09 -3.41
N ILE A 8 24.65 24.86 -3.16
CA ILE A 8 26.09 24.55 -3.22
C ILE A 8 26.55 24.42 -4.68
N VAL A 9 27.77 24.88 -4.93
CA VAL A 9 28.40 24.79 -6.27
C VAL A 9 29.41 23.65 -6.31
N TYR A 10 30.05 23.37 -5.19
CA TYR A 10 31.12 22.38 -5.09
C TYR A 10 30.78 21.32 -4.04
N ILE A 11 31.21 20.09 -4.27
CA ILE A 11 30.93 18.94 -3.38
C ILE A 11 31.48 19.16 -1.97
N TYR A 12 32.63 19.81 -1.80
CA TYR A 12 33.22 20.07 -0.50
C TYR A 12 32.37 20.98 0.41
N GLN A 13 31.40 21.70 -0.17
CA GLN A 13 30.43 22.51 0.59
C GLN A 13 29.32 21.66 1.22
N LEU A 14 29.20 20.38 0.82
CA LEU A 14 28.26 19.44 1.41
C LEU A 14 28.84 18.89 2.71
N ASP A 15 28.77 19.67 3.76
CA ASP A 15 29.17 19.30 5.12
C ASP A 15 27.95 18.88 5.97
N THR A 16 28.21 18.53 7.23
CA THR A 16 27.15 18.11 8.17
C THR A 16 26.17 19.24 8.48
N SER A 17 26.64 20.49 8.54
CA SER A 17 25.77 21.64 8.79
C SER A 17 24.80 21.86 7.64
N TYR A 18 25.33 21.92 6.41
CA TYR A 18 24.51 22.06 5.21
C TYR A 18 23.47 20.93 5.07
N ALA A 19 23.89 19.69 5.33
CA ALA A 19 22.99 18.55 5.30
C ALA A 19 21.90 18.64 6.36
N SER A 20 22.20 19.13 7.56
CA SER A 20 21.23 19.39 8.63
C SER A 20 20.24 20.46 8.23
N ASP A 21 20.74 21.62 7.75
CA ASP A 21 19.91 22.75 7.32
C ASP A 21 18.95 22.34 6.19
N PHE A 22 19.42 21.51 5.24
CA PHE A 22 18.56 20.95 4.20
C PHE A 22 17.43 20.08 4.79
N LEU A 23 17.74 19.21 5.76
CA LEU A 23 16.73 18.37 6.39
C LEU A 23 15.75 19.18 7.24
N ASP A 24 16.20 20.24 7.88
CA ASP A 24 15.35 21.15 8.64
C ASP A 24 14.46 22.00 7.71
N TYR A 25 14.99 22.44 6.56
CA TYR A 25 14.17 23.04 5.51
C TYR A 25 13.04 22.11 5.03
N ILE A 26 13.33 20.82 4.79
CA ILE A 26 12.28 19.85 4.41
C ILE A 26 11.21 19.74 5.50
N LEU A 27 11.61 19.72 6.77
CA LEU A 27 10.69 19.57 7.90
C LEU A 27 9.87 20.82 8.17
N ILE A 28 10.54 21.98 8.25
CA ILE A 28 9.98 23.23 8.76
C ILE A 28 9.42 24.09 7.62
N ASP A 29 10.25 24.46 6.65
CA ASP A 29 9.85 25.40 5.59
C ASP A 29 8.90 24.75 4.58
N ARG A 30 9.07 23.45 4.30
CA ARG A 30 8.16 22.69 3.43
C ARG A 30 7.02 21.99 4.18
N ASP A 31 6.91 22.19 5.48
CA ASP A 31 5.89 21.55 6.34
C ASP A 31 5.71 20.05 6.07
N SER A 32 6.83 19.35 5.90
CA SER A 32 6.80 17.92 5.58
C SER A 32 6.78 17.08 6.86
N SER A 33 6.26 15.86 6.75
CA SER A 33 6.24 14.95 7.90
C SER A 33 7.64 14.51 8.32
N ALA A 34 7.81 14.14 9.61
CA ALA A 34 9.02 13.53 10.15
C ALA A 34 9.51 12.34 9.29
N ARG A 35 8.59 11.50 8.80
CA ARG A 35 8.89 10.41 7.88
C ARG A 35 9.49 10.90 6.57
N THR A 36 8.95 11.95 5.98
CA THR A 36 9.48 12.55 4.75
C THR A 36 10.88 13.05 4.97
N ARG A 37 11.14 13.80 6.04
CA ARG A 37 12.47 14.28 6.42
C ARG A 37 13.45 13.11 6.61
N ASN A 38 13.05 12.03 7.30
CA ASN A 38 13.87 10.85 7.51
C ASN A 38 14.18 10.12 6.18
N ASN A 39 13.24 10.05 5.26
CA ASN A 39 13.48 9.50 3.92
C ASN A 39 14.52 10.32 3.15
N TYR A 40 14.44 11.66 3.19
CA TYR A 40 15.45 12.51 2.58
C TYR A 40 16.82 12.29 3.22
N LYS A 41 16.90 12.11 4.54
CA LYS A 41 18.14 11.77 5.24
C LYS A 41 18.75 10.47 4.70
N VAL A 42 17.94 9.42 4.52
CA VAL A 42 18.39 8.12 4.00
C VAL A 42 18.88 8.25 2.55
N TRP A 43 18.15 8.97 1.70
CA TRP A 43 18.55 9.19 0.30
C TRP A 43 19.83 9.99 0.19
N LEU A 44 19.95 11.07 0.98
CA LEU A 44 21.16 11.88 1.02
C LEU A 44 22.37 11.09 1.52
N ALA A 45 22.20 10.26 2.56
CA ALA A 45 23.25 9.38 3.05
C ALA A 45 23.70 8.37 1.99
N SER A 46 22.77 7.78 1.24
CA SER A 46 23.07 6.85 0.14
C SER A 46 23.83 7.56 -0.98
N PHE A 47 23.44 8.78 -1.32
CA PHE A 47 24.13 9.60 -2.31
C PHE A 47 25.55 9.95 -1.86
N CYS A 48 25.73 10.35 -0.60
CA CYS A 48 27.06 10.64 -0.05
C CYS A 48 27.97 9.40 -0.03
N ASN A 49 27.43 8.21 0.27
CA ASN A 49 28.19 6.98 0.19
C ASN A 49 28.67 6.68 -1.25
N TRP A 50 27.81 6.90 -2.25
CA TRP A 50 28.20 6.79 -3.65
C TRP A 50 29.30 7.81 -4.02
N LEU A 51 29.23 9.06 -3.50
CA LEU A 51 30.31 10.06 -3.70
C LEU A 51 31.63 9.61 -3.07
N ILE A 52 31.61 8.93 -1.92
CA ILE A 52 32.79 8.36 -1.28
C ILE A 52 33.38 7.25 -2.15
N GLU A 53 32.56 6.34 -2.66
CA GLU A 53 33.00 5.27 -3.59
C GLU A 53 33.65 5.82 -4.86
N LYS A 54 33.22 7.02 -5.31
CA LYS A 54 33.82 7.74 -6.45
C LYS A 54 35.02 8.61 -6.10
N GLY A 55 35.40 8.70 -4.83
CA GLY A 55 36.52 9.52 -4.36
C GLY A 55 36.22 11.03 -4.30
N TYR A 56 34.96 11.44 -4.39
CA TYR A 56 34.57 12.85 -4.31
C TYR A 56 34.35 13.34 -2.87
N LEU A 57 34.08 12.46 -1.92
CA LEU A 57 34.00 12.74 -0.50
C LEU A 57 34.89 11.77 0.27
N ILE A 58 35.40 12.21 1.42
CA ILE A 58 36.24 11.40 2.33
C ILE A 58 35.34 10.70 3.36
N GLN A 59 34.29 11.36 3.83
CA GLN A 59 33.36 10.85 4.85
C GLN A 59 31.93 11.28 4.54
N ASN A 60 30.98 10.54 5.07
CA ASN A 60 29.56 10.84 4.88
C ASN A 60 29.09 11.91 5.89
N PRO A 61 28.77 13.14 5.43
CA PRO A 61 28.36 14.22 6.32
C PRO A 61 27.00 13.98 7.00
N VAL A 62 26.21 13.02 6.49
CA VAL A 62 24.86 12.72 7.00
C VAL A 62 24.86 11.62 8.08
N GLU A 63 25.98 10.92 8.25
CA GLU A 63 26.06 9.73 9.12
C GLU A 63 25.66 10.02 10.56
N ARG A 64 26.14 11.14 11.12
CA ARG A 64 25.88 11.56 12.51
C ARG A 64 24.53 12.22 12.73
N ILE A 65 23.81 12.58 11.66
CA ILE A 65 22.50 13.20 11.78
C ILE A 65 21.49 12.14 12.23
N LYS A 66 20.85 12.38 13.34
CA LYS A 66 19.85 11.45 13.89
C LYS A 66 18.55 11.48 13.07
N ILE A 67 17.87 10.34 12.98
CA ILE A 67 16.46 10.29 12.60
C ILE A 67 15.62 10.86 13.73
N ILE A 68 14.53 11.54 13.37
CA ILE A 68 13.56 12.07 14.33
C ILE A 68 12.40 11.09 14.51
N ALA A 69 11.76 11.14 15.67
CA ALA A 69 10.61 10.29 15.95
C ALA A 69 9.49 10.54 14.94
N GLU A 70 8.98 9.47 14.34
CA GLU A 70 7.84 9.54 13.44
C GLU A 70 6.56 9.38 14.25
N GLY A 71 5.56 10.22 13.95
CA GLY A 71 4.22 10.07 14.51
C GLY A 71 3.54 8.78 14.05
N ASP A 72 2.42 8.45 14.66
CA ASP A 72 1.61 7.30 14.31
C ASP A 72 1.21 7.27 12.84
N LYS A 73 0.95 6.06 12.33
CA LYS A 73 0.46 5.91 10.96
C LYS A 73 -0.84 6.69 10.79
N LYS A 74 -0.88 7.62 9.82
CA LYS A 74 -2.12 8.35 9.45
C LYS A 74 -3.22 7.44 8.89
N ARG A 75 -2.93 6.16 8.61
CA ARG A 75 -3.86 5.22 8.01
C ARG A 75 -4.15 4.07 8.97
N SER A 76 -5.43 3.76 9.11
CA SER A 76 -5.93 2.64 9.92
C SER A 76 -6.68 1.61 9.05
N ALA A 77 -6.76 0.38 9.53
CA ALA A 77 -7.63 -0.66 8.98
C ALA A 77 -9.09 -0.34 9.35
N PHE A 78 -10.03 -0.80 8.52
CA PHE A 78 -11.45 -0.69 8.81
C PHE A 78 -11.85 -1.50 10.04
N SER A 79 -12.82 -0.98 10.82
CA SER A 79 -13.57 -1.81 11.74
C SER A 79 -14.52 -2.75 10.97
N PRO A 80 -14.93 -3.90 11.54
CA PRO A 80 -15.90 -4.78 10.90
C PRO A 80 -17.22 -4.06 10.56
N ASP A 81 -17.74 -3.26 11.48
CA ASP A 81 -19.00 -2.54 11.32
C ASP A 81 -18.92 -1.48 10.19
N ASP A 82 -17.83 -0.72 10.14
CA ASP A 82 -17.61 0.26 9.09
C ASP A 82 -17.41 -0.40 7.72
N LEU A 83 -16.73 -1.55 7.67
CA LEU A 83 -16.56 -2.30 6.43
C LEU A 83 -17.91 -2.83 5.91
N GLN A 84 -18.78 -3.30 6.82
CA GLN A 84 -20.14 -3.71 6.47
C GLN A 84 -20.98 -2.53 5.97
N LYS A 85 -20.95 -1.39 6.68
CA LYS A 85 -21.62 -0.16 6.28
C LYS A 85 -21.16 0.34 4.91
N PHE A 86 -19.84 0.32 4.68
CA PHE A 86 -19.23 0.67 3.40
C PHE A 86 -19.72 -0.23 2.26
N ARG A 87 -19.76 -1.55 2.49
CA ARG A 87 -20.25 -2.54 1.53
C ARG A 87 -21.71 -2.29 1.17
N LEU A 88 -22.60 -2.16 2.17
CA LEU A 88 -24.04 -1.98 1.95
C LEU A 88 -24.33 -0.70 1.18
N TYR A 89 -23.65 0.40 1.50
CA TYR A 89 -23.78 1.66 0.78
C TYR A 89 -23.39 1.51 -0.70
N LEU A 90 -22.20 0.95 -0.98
CA LEU A 90 -21.70 0.81 -2.34
C LEU A 90 -22.48 -0.21 -3.18
N GLN A 91 -23.10 -1.20 -2.55
CA GLN A 91 -23.95 -2.18 -3.23
C GLN A 91 -25.15 -1.50 -3.92
N GLN A 92 -25.64 -0.41 -3.34
CA GLN A 92 -26.72 0.38 -3.92
C GLN A 92 -26.21 1.49 -4.85
N GLU A 93 -25.15 2.18 -4.46
CA GLU A 93 -24.67 3.37 -5.16
C GLU A 93 -23.82 3.06 -6.40
N ASN A 94 -22.88 2.13 -6.27
CA ASN A 94 -21.98 1.77 -7.37
C ASN A 94 -21.38 0.37 -7.18
N PRO A 95 -22.03 -0.68 -7.67
CA PRO A 95 -21.55 -2.06 -7.52
C PRO A 95 -20.21 -2.33 -8.26
N TYR A 96 -19.88 -1.58 -9.31
CA TYR A 96 -18.58 -1.70 -9.99
C TYR A 96 -17.44 -1.11 -9.14
N PHE A 97 -17.70 0.00 -8.43
CA PHE A 97 -16.72 0.50 -7.47
C PHE A 97 -16.61 -0.41 -6.24
N LEU A 98 -17.72 -1.02 -5.81
CA LEU A 98 -17.68 -2.06 -4.78
C LEU A 98 -16.82 -3.24 -5.23
N LEU A 99 -16.93 -3.69 -6.49
CA LEU A 99 -16.07 -4.74 -7.02
C LEU A 99 -14.58 -4.34 -6.94
N LEU A 100 -14.23 -3.12 -7.33
CA LEU A 100 -12.84 -2.63 -7.22
C LEU A 100 -12.34 -2.67 -5.77
N CYS A 101 -13.18 -2.25 -4.82
CA CYS A 101 -12.83 -2.27 -3.39
C CYS A 101 -12.71 -3.71 -2.84
N THR A 102 -13.65 -4.58 -3.22
CA THR A 102 -13.65 -6.00 -2.84
C THR A 102 -12.44 -6.73 -3.43
N PHE A 103 -12.11 -6.42 -4.70
CA PHE A 103 -10.91 -6.94 -5.35
C PHE A 103 -9.64 -6.52 -4.59
N ALA A 104 -9.51 -5.25 -4.23
CA ALA A 104 -8.37 -4.76 -3.45
C ALA A 104 -8.26 -5.40 -2.06
N TYR A 105 -9.41 -5.64 -1.41
CA TYR A 105 -9.50 -6.25 -0.09
C TYR A 105 -9.07 -7.71 -0.08
N TYR A 106 -9.49 -8.53 -1.06
CA TYR A 106 -9.20 -9.98 -1.09
C TYR A 106 -7.89 -10.35 -1.80
N THR A 107 -7.51 -9.61 -2.84
CA THR A 107 -6.31 -9.95 -3.61
C THR A 107 -5.03 -9.34 -3.03
N PHE A 108 -5.13 -8.32 -2.22
CA PHE A 108 -4.00 -7.54 -1.70
C PHE A 108 -3.08 -7.00 -2.80
N ILE A 109 -3.52 -6.97 -4.05
CA ILE A 109 -2.80 -6.35 -5.16
C ILE A 109 -2.68 -4.85 -4.88
N ARG A 110 -1.52 -4.25 -5.19
CA ARG A 110 -1.34 -2.83 -4.93
C ARG A 110 -2.27 -1.98 -5.80
N PRO A 111 -2.83 -0.89 -5.27
CA PRO A 111 -3.78 -0.07 -6.02
C PRO A 111 -3.30 0.38 -7.41
N ILE A 112 -2.01 0.68 -7.57
CA ILE A 112 -1.45 1.03 -8.88
C ILE A 112 -1.40 -0.19 -9.83
N GLU A 113 -1.15 -1.39 -9.31
CA GLU A 113 -1.13 -2.62 -10.09
C GLU A 113 -2.55 -3.01 -10.52
N ILE A 114 -3.56 -2.84 -9.63
CA ILE A 114 -4.97 -3.12 -9.93
C ILE A 114 -5.44 -2.37 -11.18
N THR A 115 -5.01 -1.12 -11.37
CA THR A 115 -5.41 -0.34 -12.55
C THR A 115 -4.89 -0.93 -13.86
N GLN A 116 -3.90 -1.82 -13.82
CA GLN A 116 -3.26 -2.40 -14.98
C GLN A 116 -3.63 -3.87 -15.23
N ILE A 117 -4.44 -4.48 -14.37
CA ILE A 117 -4.94 -5.86 -14.56
C ILE A 117 -5.92 -5.88 -15.72
N LYS A 118 -5.72 -6.81 -16.66
CA LYS A 118 -6.61 -7.09 -17.77
C LYS A 118 -7.46 -8.32 -17.50
N LEU A 119 -8.54 -8.48 -18.23
CA LEU A 119 -9.44 -9.66 -18.10
C LEU A 119 -8.70 -10.95 -18.41
N LYS A 120 -7.82 -10.99 -19.40
CA LYS A 120 -6.97 -12.14 -19.72
C LYS A 120 -6.00 -12.57 -18.61
N ASP A 121 -5.73 -11.69 -17.63
CA ASP A 121 -4.87 -11.99 -16.47
C ASP A 121 -5.66 -12.76 -15.39
N ILE A 122 -6.96 -12.99 -15.56
CA ILE A 122 -7.87 -13.58 -14.58
C ILE A 122 -8.32 -14.96 -15.05
N SER A 123 -8.11 -15.97 -14.22
CA SER A 123 -8.65 -17.32 -14.43
C SER A 123 -9.68 -17.62 -13.36
N ILE A 124 -10.96 -17.69 -13.75
CA ILE A 124 -12.05 -18.12 -12.85
C ILE A 124 -11.90 -19.60 -12.52
N ALA A 125 -11.59 -20.44 -13.51
CA ALA A 125 -11.47 -21.88 -13.34
C ALA A 125 -10.39 -22.27 -12.33
N GLU A 126 -9.29 -21.50 -12.29
CA GLU A 126 -8.18 -21.72 -11.36
C GLU A 126 -8.22 -20.78 -10.16
N GLN A 127 -9.23 -19.91 -10.05
CA GLN A 127 -9.41 -18.93 -8.97
C GLN A 127 -8.15 -18.11 -8.71
N LYS A 128 -7.54 -17.57 -9.76
CA LYS A 128 -6.29 -16.81 -9.65
C LYS A 128 -6.23 -15.58 -10.56
N VAL A 129 -5.41 -14.64 -10.16
CA VAL A 129 -5.02 -13.47 -10.95
C VAL A 129 -3.52 -13.51 -11.19
N PHE A 130 -3.11 -13.41 -12.43
CA PHE A 130 -1.71 -13.21 -12.81
C PHE A 130 -1.37 -11.72 -12.73
N VAL A 131 -0.28 -11.39 -12.06
CA VAL A 131 0.25 -10.01 -11.99
C VAL A 131 1.58 -9.99 -12.70
N PRO A 132 1.65 -9.52 -13.95
CA PRO A 132 2.89 -9.47 -14.72
C PRO A 132 3.97 -8.61 -14.07
N SER A 133 5.23 -9.00 -14.26
CA SER A 133 6.40 -8.23 -13.79
C SER A 133 6.45 -6.80 -14.33
N SER A 134 5.89 -6.57 -15.52
CA SER A 134 5.81 -5.26 -16.18
C SER A 134 4.98 -4.25 -15.40
N ILE A 135 3.95 -4.69 -14.67
CA ILE A 135 3.09 -3.84 -13.83
C ILE A 135 3.41 -3.96 -12.34
N SER A 136 4.14 -5.00 -11.95
CA SER A 136 4.47 -5.27 -10.56
C SER A 136 5.54 -4.30 -10.04
N LYS A 137 5.28 -3.68 -8.87
CA LYS A 137 6.26 -2.81 -8.21
C LYS A 137 7.61 -3.50 -7.98
N ASN A 138 7.61 -4.79 -7.74
CA ASN A 138 8.81 -5.57 -7.44
C ASN A 138 9.46 -6.15 -8.71
N ARG A 139 8.93 -5.84 -9.91
CA ARG A 139 9.38 -6.35 -11.22
C ARG A 139 9.51 -7.88 -11.26
N ARG A 140 8.59 -8.58 -10.60
CA ARG A 140 8.48 -10.04 -10.58
C ARG A 140 7.05 -10.42 -10.90
N ASP A 141 6.89 -11.48 -11.67
CA ASP A 141 5.60 -12.11 -11.91
C ASP A 141 5.04 -12.65 -10.60
N GLY A 142 3.73 -12.66 -10.48
CA GLY A 142 3.07 -13.17 -9.28
C GLY A 142 1.69 -13.71 -9.57
N MET A 143 1.32 -14.75 -8.82
CA MET A 143 -0.04 -15.26 -8.77
C MET A 143 -0.68 -14.84 -7.46
N VAL A 144 -1.97 -14.55 -7.50
CA VAL A 144 -2.78 -14.15 -6.36
C VAL A 144 -4.08 -14.95 -6.40
N GLY A 145 -4.47 -15.54 -5.28
CA GLY A 145 -5.75 -16.25 -5.15
C GLY A 145 -6.93 -15.29 -5.31
N LEU A 146 -7.97 -15.76 -5.98
CA LEU A 146 -9.21 -15.02 -6.22
C LEU A 146 -10.32 -15.61 -5.35
N ASN A 147 -10.87 -14.81 -4.45
CA ASN A 147 -11.91 -15.23 -3.51
C ASN A 147 -13.27 -15.42 -4.21
N ASP A 148 -14.07 -16.39 -3.76
CA ASP A 148 -15.40 -16.69 -4.31
C ASP A 148 -16.33 -15.47 -4.35
N ALA A 149 -16.26 -14.60 -3.34
CA ALA A 149 -17.07 -13.39 -3.31
C ALA A 149 -16.72 -12.42 -4.47
N VAL A 150 -15.43 -12.32 -4.82
CA VAL A 150 -14.98 -11.52 -5.97
C VAL A 150 -15.49 -12.14 -7.28
N ILE A 151 -15.32 -13.46 -7.44
CA ILE A 151 -15.77 -14.19 -8.63
C ILE A 151 -17.28 -14.02 -8.81
N LYS A 152 -18.04 -14.24 -7.74
CA LYS A 152 -19.49 -14.04 -7.78
C LYS A 152 -19.87 -12.64 -8.24
N MET A 153 -19.25 -11.61 -7.68
CA MET A 153 -19.51 -10.24 -8.10
C MET A 153 -19.14 -9.97 -9.56
N MET A 154 -18.06 -10.55 -10.06
CA MET A 154 -17.64 -10.42 -11.45
C MET A 154 -18.65 -11.07 -12.39
N ILE A 155 -19.22 -12.21 -12.02
CA ILE A 155 -20.28 -12.90 -12.77
C ILE A 155 -21.59 -12.09 -12.72
N ASP A 156 -22.03 -11.67 -11.52
CA ASP A 156 -23.25 -10.90 -11.32
C ASP A 156 -23.24 -9.56 -12.09
N LEU A 157 -22.07 -8.97 -12.30
CA LEU A 157 -21.86 -7.72 -13.05
C LEU A 157 -21.52 -7.92 -14.53
N ASP A 158 -21.57 -9.17 -15.02
CA ASP A 158 -21.26 -9.54 -16.41
C ASP A 158 -19.90 -9.00 -16.91
N ILE A 159 -18.88 -9.06 -16.05
CA ILE A 159 -17.55 -8.48 -16.33
C ILE A 159 -16.91 -9.16 -17.56
N PHE A 160 -17.13 -10.45 -17.75
CA PHE A 160 -16.49 -11.27 -18.78
C PHE A 160 -17.19 -11.22 -20.16
N SER A 161 -18.25 -10.41 -20.31
CA SER A 161 -18.80 -10.06 -21.63
C SER A 161 -17.88 -9.12 -22.42
N ALA A 162 -16.94 -8.46 -21.74
CA ALA A 162 -15.97 -7.58 -22.37
C ALA A 162 -14.79 -8.37 -22.96
N ASP A 163 -14.09 -7.77 -23.92
CA ASP A 163 -12.90 -8.34 -24.55
C ASP A 163 -11.76 -8.57 -23.55
N ASP A 164 -11.06 -9.69 -23.69
CA ASP A 164 -9.98 -10.13 -22.81
C ASP A 164 -8.82 -9.11 -22.66
N ASP A 165 -8.61 -8.27 -23.67
CA ASP A 165 -7.61 -7.20 -23.63
C ASP A 165 -8.07 -5.94 -22.90
N CYS A 166 -9.33 -5.87 -22.48
CA CYS A 166 -9.81 -4.79 -21.65
C CYS A 166 -9.18 -4.86 -20.26
N TYR A 167 -8.87 -3.67 -19.70
CA TYR A 167 -8.56 -3.55 -18.29
C TYR A 167 -9.80 -3.87 -17.46
N LEU A 168 -9.62 -4.57 -16.34
CA LEU A 168 -10.70 -4.93 -15.44
C LEU A 168 -11.47 -3.70 -14.93
N PHE A 169 -10.76 -2.59 -14.70
CA PHE A 169 -11.34 -1.34 -14.20
C PHE A 169 -10.95 -0.16 -15.10
N GLY A 170 -11.90 0.39 -15.80
CA GLY A 170 -11.78 1.58 -16.64
C GLY A 170 -12.76 2.67 -16.27
N ALA A 171 -13.36 3.32 -17.27
CA ALA A 171 -14.35 4.37 -17.06
C ALA A 171 -15.56 3.86 -16.29
N GLY A 172 -15.99 4.58 -15.26
CA GLY A 172 -17.09 4.15 -14.38
C GLY A 172 -16.79 2.86 -13.60
N PHE A 173 -15.52 2.48 -13.49
CA PHE A 173 -15.02 1.24 -12.86
C PHE A 173 -15.45 -0.05 -13.58
N LYS A 174 -15.92 0.05 -14.82
CA LYS A 174 -16.28 -1.07 -15.69
C LYS A 174 -15.10 -1.51 -16.55
N PRO A 175 -15.10 -2.73 -17.12
CA PRO A 175 -14.09 -3.12 -18.11
C PRO A 175 -14.00 -2.12 -19.26
N SER A 176 -12.77 -1.79 -19.68
CA SER A 176 -12.54 -0.81 -20.74
C SER A 176 -11.15 -0.96 -21.36
N ARG A 177 -10.98 -0.50 -22.60
CA ARG A 177 -9.69 -0.38 -23.27
C ARG A 177 -8.75 0.65 -22.63
N THR A 178 -9.28 1.55 -21.78
CA THR A 178 -8.51 2.55 -21.05
C THR A 178 -8.63 2.31 -19.55
N PRO A 179 -7.52 2.18 -18.81
CA PRO A 179 -7.56 1.88 -17.39
C PRO A 179 -8.02 3.08 -16.56
N VAL A 180 -8.67 2.81 -15.43
CA VAL A 180 -8.94 3.83 -14.41
C VAL A 180 -7.63 4.32 -13.79
N THR A 181 -7.53 5.60 -13.49
CA THR A 181 -6.35 6.15 -12.81
C THR A 181 -6.49 6.08 -11.30
N THR A 182 -5.35 6.01 -10.59
CA THR A 182 -5.34 6.03 -9.12
C THR A 182 -5.98 7.29 -8.53
N LYS A 183 -5.93 8.42 -9.25
CA LYS A 183 -6.57 9.67 -8.84
C LYS A 183 -8.10 9.53 -8.84
N VAL A 184 -8.67 8.93 -9.88
CA VAL A 184 -10.12 8.77 -10.04
C VAL A 184 -10.71 7.94 -8.91
N TYR A 185 -10.19 6.73 -8.67
CA TYR A 185 -10.77 5.87 -7.63
C TYR A 185 -10.50 6.40 -6.20
N ARG A 186 -9.37 7.08 -5.95
CA ARG A 186 -9.13 7.73 -4.65
C ARG A 186 -10.10 8.88 -4.40
N ASN A 187 -10.35 9.72 -5.40
CA ASN A 187 -11.32 10.80 -5.27
C ASN A 187 -12.74 10.25 -5.02
N TYR A 188 -13.11 9.16 -5.71
CA TYR A 188 -14.41 8.52 -5.48
C TYR A 188 -14.49 7.92 -4.07
N PHE A 189 -13.43 7.23 -3.63
CA PHE A 189 -13.33 6.70 -2.26
C PHE A 189 -13.47 7.81 -1.21
N ASN A 190 -12.81 8.95 -1.39
CA ASN A 190 -12.91 10.08 -0.48
C ASN A 190 -14.34 10.62 -0.37
N LYS A 191 -15.06 10.75 -1.50
CA LYS A 191 -16.49 11.12 -1.48
C LYS A 191 -17.33 10.14 -0.68
N VAL A 192 -17.13 8.84 -0.87
CA VAL A 192 -17.83 7.79 -0.11
C VAL A 192 -17.48 7.88 1.38
N ARG A 193 -16.20 8.07 1.71
CA ARG A 193 -15.74 8.26 3.08
C ARG A 193 -16.44 9.44 3.75
N GLU A 194 -16.51 10.58 3.09
CA GLU A 194 -17.19 11.80 3.57
C GLU A 194 -18.69 11.57 3.75
N THR A 195 -19.35 10.94 2.77
CA THR A 195 -20.79 10.60 2.85
C THR A 195 -21.10 9.71 4.05
N LEU A 196 -20.26 8.71 4.30
CA LEU A 196 -20.42 7.79 5.42
C LEU A 196 -19.90 8.34 6.75
N LYS A 197 -19.31 9.54 6.75
CA LYS A 197 -18.70 10.20 7.92
C LYS A 197 -17.60 9.33 8.56
N PHE A 198 -16.81 8.65 7.75
CA PHE A 198 -15.69 7.86 8.22
C PHE A 198 -14.47 8.73 8.51
N PRO A 199 -13.57 8.29 9.41
CA PRO A 199 -12.38 9.04 9.75
C PRO A 199 -11.40 9.18 8.55
N ASP A 200 -10.63 10.25 8.53
CA ASP A 200 -9.62 10.53 7.50
C ASP A 200 -8.51 9.48 7.43
N SER A 201 -8.34 8.71 8.50
CA SER A 201 -7.42 7.58 8.55
C SER A 201 -7.85 6.42 7.63
N TYR A 202 -9.14 6.34 7.23
CA TYR A 202 -9.58 5.40 6.23
C TYR A 202 -9.25 5.92 4.83
N GLN A 203 -8.38 5.22 4.15
CA GLN A 203 -7.95 5.50 2.79
C GLN A 203 -8.24 4.27 1.91
N PHE A 204 -8.26 4.42 0.60
CA PHE A 204 -8.46 3.28 -0.31
C PHE A 204 -7.50 2.12 0.00
N TYR A 205 -6.25 2.43 0.33
CA TYR A 205 -5.24 1.42 0.70
C TYR A 205 -5.58 0.69 2.02
N SER A 206 -6.43 1.26 2.87
CA SER A 206 -6.91 0.62 4.10
C SER A 206 -7.66 -0.69 3.84
N LEU A 207 -8.29 -0.83 2.67
CA LEU A 207 -8.93 -2.08 2.25
C LEU A 207 -7.93 -3.24 2.19
N LYS A 208 -6.78 -3.01 1.54
CA LYS A 208 -5.69 -3.99 1.52
C LYS A 208 -5.16 -4.30 2.93
N ASP A 209 -4.95 -3.25 3.75
CA ASP A 209 -4.44 -3.43 5.11
C ASP A 209 -5.43 -4.25 5.97
N THR A 210 -6.73 -3.98 5.82
CA THR A 210 -7.80 -4.72 6.49
C THR A 210 -7.83 -6.18 6.04
N GLY A 211 -7.81 -6.43 4.74
CA GLY A 211 -7.85 -7.77 4.17
C GLY A 211 -6.64 -8.63 4.59
N ILE A 212 -5.42 -8.04 4.62
CA ILE A 212 -4.22 -8.73 5.11
C ILE A 212 -4.40 -9.14 6.59
N ARG A 213 -4.88 -8.22 7.43
CA ARG A 213 -5.15 -8.50 8.85
C ARG A 213 -6.16 -9.64 8.98
N ASP A 214 -7.27 -9.53 8.28
CA ASP A 214 -8.37 -10.49 8.42
C ASP A 214 -7.97 -11.88 7.91
N LEU A 215 -7.24 -11.97 6.79
CA LEU A 215 -6.73 -13.26 6.30
C LEU A 215 -5.67 -13.85 7.23
N ALA A 216 -4.79 -13.02 7.78
CA ALA A 216 -3.77 -13.49 8.72
C ALA A 216 -4.38 -14.03 10.02
N ASN A 217 -5.46 -13.40 10.50
CA ASN A 217 -6.21 -13.89 11.66
C ASN A 217 -6.98 -15.19 11.35
N ALA A 218 -7.49 -15.35 10.13
CA ALA A 218 -8.29 -16.52 9.74
C ALA A 218 -7.44 -17.73 9.33
N ALA A 219 -6.31 -17.52 8.64
CA ALA A 219 -5.53 -18.58 7.99
C ALA A 219 -4.03 -18.53 8.31
N GLY A 220 -3.61 -17.59 9.14
CA GLY A 220 -2.21 -17.43 9.56
C GLY A 220 -1.40 -16.48 8.68
N ILE A 221 -0.32 -15.98 9.27
CA ILE A 221 0.51 -14.92 8.71
C ILE A 221 1.24 -15.33 7.40
N VAL A 222 1.58 -16.62 7.27
CA VAL A 222 2.27 -17.13 6.08
C VAL A 222 1.37 -17.05 4.85
N VAL A 223 0.10 -17.49 4.99
CA VAL A 223 -0.90 -17.41 3.92
C VAL A 223 -1.12 -15.96 3.50
N ALA A 224 -1.27 -15.05 4.48
CA ALA A 224 -1.46 -13.63 4.21
C ALA A 224 -0.21 -12.99 3.56
N ARG A 225 1.01 -13.41 3.93
CA ARG A 225 2.27 -12.98 3.30
C ARG A 225 2.30 -13.36 1.82
N ASP A 226 2.00 -14.62 1.52
CA ASP A 226 2.05 -15.16 0.16
C ASP A 226 1.00 -14.49 -0.73
N GLN A 227 -0.24 -14.38 -0.24
CA GLN A 227 -1.31 -13.66 -0.93
C GLN A 227 -0.94 -12.18 -1.18
N ALA A 228 -0.27 -11.52 -0.24
CA ALA A 228 0.18 -10.14 -0.39
C ALA A 228 1.45 -9.98 -1.25
N ARG A 229 2.08 -11.08 -1.65
CA ARG A 229 3.35 -11.12 -2.38
C ARG A 229 4.44 -10.33 -1.64
N HIS A 230 4.50 -10.51 -0.30
CA HIS A 230 5.55 -9.93 0.51
C HIS A 230 6.76 -10.86 0.55
N ALA A 231 7.95 -10.32 0.36
CA ALA A 231 9.19 -11.11 0.42
C ALA A 231 9.51 -11.61 1.84
N ASP A 232 9.00 -10.91 2.87
CA ASP A 232 9.30 -11.16 4.27
C ASP A 232 8.03 -11.08 5.13
N VAL A 233 7.92 -12.00 6.08
CA VAL A 233 6.85 -12.05 7.08
C VAL A 233 6.82 -10.78 7.94
N SER A 234 7.97 -10.16 8.23
CA SER A 234 8.05 -8.90 8.99
C SER A 234 7.24 -7.78 8.35
N THR A 235 7.14 -7.77 7.03
CA THR A 235 6.30 -6.82 6.29
C THR A 235 4.83 -7.06 6.56
N THR A 236 4.39 -8.32 6.64
CA THR A 236 3.00 -8.71 6.95
C THR A 236 2.69 -8.46 8.42
N ASN A 237 3.64 -8.72 9.31
CA ASN A 237 3.47 -8.53 10.76
C ASN A 237 3.13 -7.06 11.15
N LYS A 238 3.49 -6.09 10.31
CA LYS A 238 3.10 -4.67 10.52
C LYS A 238 1.59 -4.42 10.51
N TYR A 239 0.81 -5.35 9.96
CA TYR A 239 -0.65 -5.32 9.92
C TYR A 239 -1.30 -6.04 11.10
N LEU A 240 -0.52 -6.90 11.79
CA LEU A 240 -0.92 -7.67 12.94
C LEU A 240 -0.34 -7.04 14.21
N LYS A 241 -0.85 -5.89 14.61
CA LYS A 241 -0.52 -5.37 15.93
C LYS A 241 -1.21 -6.28 16.97
N GLY A 242 -0.50 -7.29 17.45
CA GLY A 242 -0.94 -8.09 18.57
C GLY A 242 -1.01 -7.23 19.81
N ASP A 243 -2.10 -7.33 20.55
CA ASP A 243 -2.14 -6.90 21.94
C ASP A 243 -1.34 -7.94 22.74
N ALA A 244 -0.27 -7.51 23.41
CA ALA A 244 0.55 -8.40 24.25
C ALA A 244 -0.26 -9.06 25.40
N LEU A 245 -1.49 -8.58 25.63
CA LEU A 245 -2.42 -9.13 26.62
C LEU A 245 -3.40 -10.16 26.03
N THR A 246 -3.37 -10.39 24.70
CA THR A 246 -4.25 -11.37 24.05
C THR A 246 -3.69 -12.78 24.21
N VAL A 247 -4.48 -13.66 24.84
CA VAL A 247 -4.21 -15.10 24.91
C VAL A 247 -5.03 -15.79 23.83
N HIS A 248 -4.34 -16.46 22.90
CA HIS A 248 -5.00 -17.20 21.81
C HIS A 248 -5.55 -18.53 22.33
N GLU A 249 -6.79 -18.89 21.94
CA GLU A 249 -7.44 -20.14 22.38
C GLU A 249 -6.65 -21.38 21.89
N GLU A 250 -6.03 -21.30 20.70
CA GLU A 250 -5.20 -22.36 20.13
C GLU A 250 -4.02 -22.70 21.07
N THR A 251 -3.49 -21.70 21.77
CA THR A 251 -2.39 -21.91 22.74
C THR A 251 -2.83 -22.77 23.93
N LYS A 252 -4.10 -22.63 24.36
CA LYS A 252 -4.64 -23.40 25.50
C LYS A 252 -4.84 -24.87 25.17
N HIS A 253 -5.05 -25.20 23.91
CA HIS A 253 -5.39 -26.54 23.46
C HIS A 253 -4.29 -27.17 22.58
N PHE A 254 -3.13 -26.51 22.47
CA PHE A 254 -2.00 -27.04 21.73
C PHE A 254 -1.51 -28.35 22.35
N LYS A 255 -1.54 -29.42 21.55
CA LYS A 255 -1.00 -30.74 21.92
C LYS A 255 0.38 -30.86 21.26
N GLY A 256 1.42 -30.64 22.04
CA GLY A 256 2.79 -30.91 21.64
C GLY A 256 3.18 -32.37 21.79
N ALA A 257 4.43 -32.69 21.45
CA ALA A 257 5.01 -34.04 21.59
C ALA A 257 5.62 -34.32 22.98
N LEU A 258 5.52 -33.40 23.92
CA LEU A 258 5.98 -33.56 25.33
C LEU A 258 4.82 -33.91 26.22
#